data_bb5a3073c7d78b3175cc72761cd61a8c
#
_entry.id   bb5a3073c7d78b3175cc72761cd61a8c
#
_cell.length_a   1.000
_cell.length_b   1.000
_cell.length_c   1.000
_cell.angle_alpha   90.00
_cell.angle_beta   90.00
_cell.angle_gamma   90.00
#
_symmetry.space_group_name_H-M   'P 1'
#
loop_
_entity.id
_entity.type
_entity.pdbx_description
1 polymer ?
#
loop_
_entity_poly.entity_id
_entity_poly.type
_entity_poly.pdbx_seq_one_letter_code
_entity_poly.pdbx_strand_id
1 'polypeptide(L)'
;IAYLKRTIPEFHAKGAKLMSAESSDNWGPNGLGYYLASRMLWDVNEADRVEALIEEFLSICFGPAKDAMRQFYQQLDGSHQHLVFDDQLGRMFRALDEARQIVASDKELAPRERRQINRRLSALRLYVRYADLFDLYRSAEGDARQAAFEAMIRHAYRMRLTMMIHTKALYRDVVARDKRVSIPKGATWSV
;
A
#
# COMPACT_ATOMS: atom_id res chain seq x y z
N ILE A 1 12.14 -4.07 -2.68
CA ILE A 1 13.29 -3.18 -2.41
C ILE A 1 14.55 -3.75 -3.07
N ALA A 2 14.90 -5.00 -2.81
CA ALA A 2 16.11 -5.63 -3.37
C ALA A 2 16.18 -5.53 -4.93
N TYR A 3 15.05 -5.64 -5.60
CA TYR A 3 14.96 -5.48 -7.05
C TYR A 3 15.36 -4.05 -7.48
N LEU A 4 14.84 -3.01 -6.86
CA LEU A 4 15.17 -1.61 -7.18
C LEU A 4 16.65 -1.32 -6.94
N LYS A 5 17.17 -1.75 -5.78
CA LYS A 5 18.58 -1.60 -5.40
C LYS A 5 19.55 -2.18 -6.44
N ARG A 6 19.19 -3.29 -7.07
CA ARG A 6 20.00 -3.93 -8.11
C ARG A 6 19.76 -3.28 -9.48
N THR A 7 18.51 -3.15 -9.87
CA THR A 7 18.14 -2.86 -11.27
C THR A 7 18.47 -1.44 -11.68
N ILE A 8 18.28 -0.45 -10.82
CA ILE A 8 18.56 0.96 -11.15
C ILE A 8 20.04 1.18 -11.42
N PRO A 9 21.00 0.74 -10.57
CA PRO A 9 22.43 0.84 -10.89
C PRO A 9 22.85 0.05 -12.12
N GLU A 10 22.26 -1.14 -12.37
CA GLU A 10 22.54 -1.93 -13.56
C GLU A 10 22.16 -1.18 -14.85
N PHE A 11 20.99 -0.55 -14.90
CA PHE A 11 20.58 0.24 -16.06
C PHE A 11 21.46 1.48 -16.24
N HIS A 12 21.81 2.16 -15.16
CA HIS A 12 22.73 3.30 -15.21
C HIS A 12 24.08 2.89 -15.77
N ALA A 13 24.67 1.79 -15.29
CA ALA A 13 25.95 1.26 -15.77
C ALA A 13 25.89 0.85 -17.25
N LYS A 14 24.73 0.45 -17.77
CA LYS A 14 24.50 0.17 -19.19
C LYS A 14 24.25 1.43 -20.03
N GLY A 15 24.36 2.62 -19.45
CA GLY A 15 24.25 3.89 -20.15
C GLY A 15 22.86 4.49 -20.21
N ALA A 16 21.88 3.95 -19.46
CA ALA A 16 20.55 4.59 -19.37
C ALA A 16 20.68 5.97 -18.71
N LYS A 17 20.15 7.00 -19.34
CA LYS A 17 20.17 8.40 -18.86
C LYS A 17 18.81 8.88 -18.40
N LEU A 18 17.76 8.28 -18.91
CA LEU A 18 16.38 8.61 -18.60
C LEU A 18 15.60 7.32 -18.33
N MET A 19 14.65 7.40 -17.42
CA MET A 19 13.72 6.32 -17.14
C MET A 19 12.30 6.88 -17.13
N SER A 20 11.40 6.20 -17.81
CA SER A 20 9.96 6.39 -17.69
C SER A 20 9.36 5.11 -17.14
N ALA A 21 8.54 5.23 -16.13
CA ALA A 21 7.88 4.09 -15.51
C ALA A 21 6.38 4.32 -15.44
N GLU A 22 5.62 3.32 -15.83
CA GLU A 22 4.19 3.27 -15.55
C GLU A 22 4.01 2.93 -14.08
N SER A 23 3.33 3.81 -13.34
CA SER A 23 3.06 3.58 -11.92
C SER A 23 1.84 2.71 -11.72
N SER A 24 1.82 1.96 -10.62
CA SER A 24 0.64 1.20 -10.22
C SER A 24 -0.49 2.10 -9.72
N ASP A 25 -1.70 1.54 -9.64
CA ASP A 25 -2.88 2.25 -9.13
C ASP A 25 -2.88 2.40 -7.59
N ASN A 26 -1.90 1.85 -6.89
CA ASN A 26 -1.83 1.80 -5.43
C ASN A 26 -0.67 2.65 -4.89
N TRP A 27 -0.74 3.95 -5.07
CA TRP A 27 0.34 4.88 -4.71
C TRP A 27 0.64 4.92 -3.21
N GLY A 28 -0.41 4.99 -2.38
CA GLY A 28 -0.24 5.14 -0.95
C GLY A 28 0.54 4.00 -0.29
N PRO A 29 0.15 2.73 -0.46
CA PRO A 29 0.86 1.62 0.15
C PRO A 29 2.26 1.41 -0.45
N ASN A 30 2.48 1.78 -1.71
CA ASN A 30 3.78 1.69 -2.38
C ASN A 30 4.68 2.90 -2.11
N GLY A 31 4.31 3.82 -1.22
CA GLY A 31 5.02 5.07 -0.96
C GLY A 31 6.51 4.89 -0.64
N LEU A 32 6.88 3.89 0.16
CA LEU A 32 8.28 3.58 0.44
C LEU A 32 9.04 3.20 -0.84
N GLY A 33 8.46 2.34 -1.67
CA GLY A 33 9.08 1.92 -2.94
C GLY A 33 9.29 3.11 -3.89
N TYR A 34 8.31 3.99 -4.02
CA TYR A 34 8.44 5.22 -4.83
C TYR A 34 9.48 6.19 -4.28
N TYR A 35 9.54 6.34 -2.94
CA TYR A 35 10.54 7.15 -2.30
C TYR A 35 11.96 6.64 -2.62
N LEU A 36 12.22 5.35 -2.41
CA LEU A 36 13.51 4.73 -2.69
C LEU A 36 13.88 4.84 -4.19
N ALA A 37 12.94 4.53 -5.08
CA ALA A 37 13.16 4.63 -6.51
C ALA A 37 13.50 6.07 -6.93
N SER A 38 12.78 7.07 -6.44
CA SER A 38 13.04 8.47 -6.75
C SER A 38 14.42 8.95 -6.30
N ARG A 39 14.88 8.52 -5.11
CA ARG A 39 16.20 8.84 -4.59
C ARG A 39 17.32 8.23 -5.45
N MET A 40 17.21 6.93 -5.75
CA MET A 40 18.20 6.22 -6.59
C MET A 40 18.19 6.66 -8.05
N LEU A 41 17.06 7.10 -8.60
CA LEU A 41 16.99 7.65 -9.96
C LEU A 41 17.59 9.06 -10.04
N TRP A 42 17.55 9.81 -8.95
CA TRP A 42 18.21 11.12 -8.85
C TRP A 42 19.72 10.98 -8.67
N ASP A 43 20.16 10.11 -7.78
CA ASP A 43 21.55 9.77 -7.52
C ASP A 43 21.69 8.26 -7.35
N VAL A 44 22.34 7.60 -8.31
CA VAL A 44 22.52 6.14 -8.30
C VAL A 44 23.31 5.64 -7.09
N ASN A 45 24.19 6.48 -6.50
CA ASN A 45 24.96 6.12 -5.31
C ASN A 45 24.07 5.94 -4.05
N GLU A 46 22.85 6.47 -4.06
CA GLU A 46 21.88 6.22 -2.98
C GLU A 46 21.48 4.73 -2.88
N ALA A 47 21.75 3.92 -3.90
CA ALA A 47 21.55 2.47 -3.85
C ALA A 47 22.37 1.79 -2.74
N ASP A 48 23.53 2.34 -2.39
CA ASP A 48 24.37 1.83 -1.30
C ASP A 48 23.85 2.23 0.09
N ARG A 49 22.93 3.21 0.14
CA ARG A 49 22.36 3.78 1.37
C ARG A 49 20.90 3.42 1.59
N VAL A 50 20.39 2.40 0.92
CA VAL A 50 18.96 2.02 0.95
C VAL A 50 18.43 1.85 2.38
N GLU A 51 19.18 1.25 3.29
CA GLU A 51 18.74 1.08 4.68
C GLU A 51 18.62 2.43 5.41
N ALA A 52 19.51 3.37 5.15
CA ALA A 52 19.42 4.72 5.71
C ALA A 52 18.20 5.48 5.13
N LEU A 53 17.90 5.30 3.86
CA LEU A 53 16.71 5.87 3.23
C LEU A 53 15.41 5.29 3.78
N ILE A 54 15.38 3.98 4.06
CA ILE A 54 14.23 3.34 4.72
C ILE A 54 14.03 3.95 6.11
N GLU A 55 15.10 4.07 6.89
CA GLU A 55 15.06 4.67 8.22
C GLU A 55 14.59 6.13 8.18
N GLU A 56 15.09 6.91 7.22
CA GLU A 56 14.67 8.30 6.99
C GLU A 56 13.16 8.37 6.69
N PHE A 57 12.69 7.57 5.73
CA PHE A 57 11.26 7.53 5.37
C PHE A 57 10.38 7.17 6.56
N LEU A 58 10.74 6.11 7.28
CA LEU A 58 9.95 5.62 8.42
C LEU A 58 9.94 6.64 9.56
N SER A 59 11.08 7.26 9.86
CA SER A 59 11.19 8.29 10.90
C SER A 59 10.36 9.53 10.57
N ILE A 60 10.43 10.03 9.33
CA ILE A 60 9.66 11.22 8.89
C ILE A 60 8.15 10.91 8.83
N CYS A 61 7.79 9.72 8.38
CA CYS A 61 6.37 9.40 8.16
C CYS A 61 5.65 8.94 9.43
N PHE A 62 6.34 8.26 10.34
CA PHE A 62 5.73 7.55 11.46
C PHE A 62 6.33 7.85 12.82
N GLY A 63 7.43 8.63 12.87
CA GLY A 63 8.06 9.07 14.12
C GLY A 63 8.35 7.93 15.08
N PRO A 64 7.79 7.96 16.31
CA PRO A 64 8.06 6.93 17.33
C PRO A 64 7.57 5.52 16.93
N ALA A 65 6.63 5.42 15.97
CA ALA A 65 6.09 4.14 15.51
C ALA A 65 6.89 3.54 14.32
N LYS A 66 8.07 4.07 13.99
CA LYS A 66 8.87 3.66 12.83
C LYS A 66 9.18 2.16 12.79
N ASP A 67 9.47 1.54 13.93
CA ASP A 67 9.86 0.13 14.00
C ASP A 67 8.67 -0.81 13.75
N ALA A 68 7.51 -0.52 14.30
CA ALA A 68 6.27 -1.22 13.97
C ALA A 68 5.93 -1.07 12.49
N MET A 69 6.14 0.12 11.92
CA MET A 69 5.90 0.37 10.51
C MET A 69 6.96 -0.26 9.60
N ARG A 70 8.18 -0.49 10.06
CA ARG A 70 9.18 -1.30 9.35
C ARG A 70 8.66 -2.72 9.17
N GLN A 71 8.12 -3.34 10.22
CA GLN A 71 7.50 -4.67 10.14
C GLN A 71 6.33 -4.69 9.15
N PHE A 72 5.49 -3.65 9.14
CA PHE A 72 4.41 -3.50 8.18
C PHE A 72 4.92 -3.48 6.73
N TYR A 73 5.89 -2.62 6.41
CA TYR A 73 6.42 -2.49 5.05
C TYR A 73 7.19 -3.74 4.58
N GLN A 74 7.77 -4.50 5.49
CA GLN A 74 8.37 -5.81 5.17
C GLN A 74 7.33 -6.80 4.62
N GLN A 75 6.07 -6.71 5.04
CA GLN A 75 5.00 -7.54 4.49
C GLN A 75 4.59 -7.10 3.07
N LEU A 76 4.78 -5.82 2.73
CA LEU A 76 4.50 -5.27 1.40
C LEU A 76 5.66 -5.45 0.42
N ASP A 77 6.89 -5.57 0.92
CA ASP A 77 8.07 -5.82 0.08
C ASP A 77 8.12 -7.29 -0.36
N GLY A 78 7.06 -7.69 -1.06
CA GLY A 78 6.88 -9.07 -1.48
C GLY A 78 7.86 -9.47 -2.57
N SER A 79 8.80 -10.33 -2.22
CA SER A 79 9.48 -11.19 -3.18
C SER A 79 8.55 -12.28 -3.72
N HIS A 80 7.33 -12.37 -3.24
CA HIS A 80 6.34 -13.38 -3.58
C HIS A 80 5.28 -12.83 -4.51
N GLN A 81 4.97 -13.61 -5.53
CA GLN A 81 3.93 -13.28 -6.50
C GLN A 81 2.60 -12.99 -5.80
N HIS A 82 2.02 -11.85 -6.03
CA HIS A 82 0.61 -11.42 -5.90
C HIS A 82 -0.35 -12.25 -5.00
N LEU A 83 0.17 -13.03 -4.08
CA LEU A 83 -0.61 -13.85 -3.16
C LEU A 83 -0.73 -13.10 -1.83
N VAL A 84 -1.97 -12.90 -1.42
CA VAL A 84 -2.29 -12.42 -0.09
C VAL A 84 -2.52 -13.65 0.78
N PHE A 85 -1.85 -13.72 1.92
CA PHE A 85 -2.03 -14.79 2.89
C PHE A 85 -2.68 -14.21 4.15
N ASP A 86 -3.62 -14.93 4.74
CA ASP A 86 -4.29 -14.54 5.99
C ASP A 86 -3.30 -14.16 7.09
N ASP A 87 -2.24 -14.93 7.21
CA ASP A 87 -1.14 -14.71 8.13
C ASP A 87 -0.40 -13.37 7.86
N GLN A 88 -0.16 -13.03 6.59
CA GLN A 88 0.43 -11.75 6.18
C GLN A 88 -0.48 -10.58 6.56
N LEU A 89 -1.78 -10.66 6.25
CA LEU A 89 -2.75 -9.63 6.62
C LEU A 89 -2.84 -9.47 8.13
N GLY A 90 -2.84 -10.59 8.86
CA GLY A 90 -2.80 -10.58 10.32
C GLY A 90 -1.57 -9.87 10.89
N ARG A 91 -0.38 -10.10 10.31
CA ARG A 91 0.84 -9.38 10.71
C ARG A 91 0.75 -7.89 10.39
N MET A 92 0.23 -7.51 9.23
CA MET A 92 0.04 -6.12 8.86
C MET A 92 -0.91 -5.40 9.81
N PHE A 93 -2.04 -6.01 10.18
CA PHE A 93 -2.96 -5.43 11.16
C PHE A 93 -2.32 -5.28 12.54
N ARG A 94 -1.57 -6.28 13.03
CA ARG A 94 -0.86 -6.18 14.32
C ARG A 94 0.15 -5.05 14.32
N ALA A 95 0.96 -4.91 13.27
CA ALA A 95 1.92 -3.82 13.15
C ALA A 95 1.26 -2.43 13.17
N LEU A 96 0.11 -2.28 12.50
CA LEU A 96 -0.66 -1.04 12.52
C LEU A 96 -1.29 -0.76 13.90
N ASP A 97 -1.77 -1.77 14.61
CA ASP A 97 -2.34 -1.60 15.95
C ASP A 97 -1.24 -1.26 16.96
N GLU A 98 -0.07 -1.90 16.89
CA GLU A 98 1.11 -1.56 17.67
C GLU A 98 1.55 -0.11 17.41
N ALA A 99 1.68 0.29 16.15
CA ALA A 99 2.03 1.65 15.77
C ALA A 99 1.05 2.68 16.36
N ARG A 100 -0.26 2.39 16.35
CA ARG A 100 -1.28 3.27 16.94
C ARG A 100 -1.15 3.38 18.44
N GLN A 101 -0.85 2.27 19.15
CA GLN A 101 -0.63 2.29 20.58
C GLN A 101 0.59 3.12 20.97
N ILE A 102 1.70 2.96 20.24
CA ILE A 102 2.91 3.77 20.43
C ILE A 102 2.59 5.26 20.27
N VAL A 103 1.94 5.64 19.16
CA VAL A 103 1.58 7.05 18.90
C VAL A 103 0.61 7.61 19.94
N ALA A 104 -0.31 6.79 20.45
CA ALA A 104 -1.26 7.20 21.46
C ALA A 104 -0.60 7.44 22.84
N SER A 105 0.37 6.60 23.21
CA SER A 105 1.06 6.65 24.51
C SER A 105 2.19 7.68 24.58
N ASP A 106 2.73 8.12 23.43
CA ASP A 106 3.83 9.10 23.38
C ASP A 106 3.33 10.49 23.77
N LYS A 107 3.75 10.97 24.96
CA LYS A 107 3.35 12.28 25.49
C LYS A 107 4.10 13.46 24.89
N GLU A 108 5.28 13.21 24.33
CA GLU A 108 6.17 14.22 23.75
C GLU A 108 5.78 14.58 22.30
N LEU A 109 5.02 13.70 21.64
CA LEU A 109 4.64 13.87 20.25
C LEU A 109 3.69 15.06 20.08
N ALA A 110 4.10 16.04 19.26
CA ALA A 110 3.30 17.23 19.01
C ALA A 110 1.91 16.90 18.45
N PRO A 111 0.84 17.62 18.82
CA PRO A 111 -0.53 17.31 18.39
C PRO A 111 -0.72 17.28 16.86
N ARG A 112 0.00 18.13 16.12
CA ARG A 112 -0.04 18.17 14.65
C ARG A 112 0.57 16.88 14.05
N GLU A 113 1.73 16.50 14.55
CA GLU A 113 2.45 15.31 14.12
C GLU A 113 1.66 14.06 14.43
N ARG A 114 1.13 13.92 15.65
CA ARG A 114 0.22 12.83 16.05
C ARG A 114 -0.95 12.69 15.08
N ARG A 115 -1.60 13.79 14.69
CA ARG A 115 -2.70 13.77 13.71
C ARG A 115 -2.23 13.28 12.34
N GLN A 116 -1.06 13.71 11.88
CA GLN A 116 -0.51 13.31 10.59
C GLN A 116 -0.18 11.81 10.57
N ILE A 117 0.48 11.30 11.60
CA ILE A 117 0.80 9.88 11.72
C ILE A 117 -0.49 9.06 11.77
N ASN A 118 -1.44 9.40 12.65
CA ASN A 118 -2.72 8.69 12.75
C ASN A 118 -3.51 8.68 11.43
N ARG A 119 -3.45 9.75 10.64
CA ARG A 119 -4.07 9.79 9.31
C ARG A 119 -3.43 8.77 8.37
N ARG A 120 -2.10 8.66 8.36
CA ARG A 120 -1.36 7.68 7.54
C ARG A 120 -1.68 6.25 7.99
N LEU A 121 -1.63 5.97 9.29
CA LEU A 121 -1.98 4.65 9.85
C LEU A 121 -3.41 4.25 9.52
N SER A 122 -4.36 5.19 9.62
CA SER A 122 -5.76 4.94 9.27
C SER A 122 -5.94 4.63 7.78
N ALA A 123 -5.25 5.35 6.90
CA ALA A 123 -5.30 5.09 5.47
C ALA A 123 -4.70 3.73 5.10
N LEU A 124 -3.56 3.36 5.71
CA LEU A 124 -2.95 2.03 5.52
C LEU A 124 -3.84 0.90 6.06
N ARG A 125 -4.55 1.12 7.19
CA ARG A 125 -5.51 0.14 7.71
C ARG A 125 -6.68 -0.10 6.73
N LEU A 126 -7.18 0.95 6.10
CA LEU A 126 -8.19 0.81 5.04
C LEU A 126 -7.64 0.01 3.85
N TYR A 127 -6.38 0.22 3.49
CA TYR A 127 -5.73 -0.55 2.43
C TYR A 127 -5.61 -2.05 2.77
N VAL A 128 -5.19 -2.39 3.99
CA VAL A 128 -5.11 -3.81 4.41
C VAL A 128 -6.50 -4.46 4.37
N ARG A 129 -7.55 -3.74 4.80
CA ARG A 129 -8.93 -4.25 4.67
C ARG A 129 -9.36 -4.40 3.21
N TYR A 130 -8.94 -3.50 2.34
CA TYR A 130 -9.16 -3.66 0.90
C TYR A 130 -8.48 -4.93 0.35
N ALA A 131 -7.23 -5.18 0.74
CA ALA A 131 -6.51 -6.38 0.31
C ALA A 131 -7.22 -7.68 0.77
N ASP A 132 -7.71 -7.73 1.99
CA ASP A 132 -8.52 -8.82 2.54
C ASP A 132 -9.81 -9.03 1.72
N LEU A 133 -10.56 -7.97 1.44
CA LEU A 133 -11.78 -8.05 0.62
C LEU A 133 -11.48 -8.45 -0.84
N PHE A 134 -10.34 -8.03 -1.37
CA PHE A 134 -9.92 -8.42 -2.71
C PHE A 134 -9.58 -9.92 -2.78
N ASP A 135 -8.95 -10.47 -1.74
CA ASP A 135 -8.65 -11.89 -1.66
C ASP A 135 -9.93 -12.74 -1.52
N LEU A 136 -10.85 -12.31 -0.66
CA LEU A 136 -12.19 -12.92 -0.55
C LEU A 136 -12.91 -12.94 -1.89
N TYR A 137 -12.90 -11.82 -2.63
CA TYR A 137 -13.47 -11.75 -3.96
C TYR A 137 -12.81 -12.72 -4.94
N ARG A 138 -11.48 -12.83 -4.90
CA ARG A 138 -10.75 -13.72 -5.83
C ARG A 138 -11.03 -15.20 -5.57
N SER A 139 -11.15 -15.60 -4.32
CA SER A 139 -11.36 -16.98 -3.90
C SER A 139 -12.83 -17.43 -3.96
N ALA A 140 -13.79 -16.51 -3.91
CA ALA A 140 -15.22 -16.82 -3.91
C ALA A 140 -15.74 -17.21 -5.30
N GLU A 141 -16.82 -18.00 -5.33
CA GLU A 141 -17.53 -18.42 -6.53
C GLU A 141 -19.04 -18.14 -6.42
N GLY A 142 -19.73 -18.16 -7.56
CA GLY A 142 -21.19 -17.96 -7.63
C GLY A 142 -21.67 -16.68 -6.94
N ASP A 143 -22.77 -16.77 -6.18
CA ASP A 143 -23.37 -15.63 -5.47
C ASP A 143 -22.44 -15.05 -4.41
N ALA A 144 -21.60 -15.88 -3.78
CA ALA A 144 -20.60 -15.41 -2.81
C ALA A 144 -19.56 -14.50 -3.48
N ARG A 145 -19.20 -14.76 -4.72
CA ARG A 145 -18.29 -13.91 -5.49
C ARG A 145 -18.89 -12.53 -5.79
N GLN A 146 -20.16 -12.51 -6.18
CA GLN A 146 -20.89 -11.25 -6.39
C GLN A 146 -20.97 -10.43 -5.10
N ALA A 147 -21.32 -11.05 -3.97
CA ALA A 147 -21.36 -10.38 -2.67
C ALA A 147 -19.99 -9.83 -2.23
N ALA A 148 -18.93 -10.63 -2.40
CA ALA A 148 -17.56 -10.21 -2.09
C ALA A 148 -17.09 -9.07 -3.01
N PHE A 149 -17.41 -9.11 -4.30
CA PHE A 149 -17.17 -8.02 -5.24
C PHE A 149 -17.83 -6.72 -4.79
N GLU A 150 -19.12 -6.74 -4.45
CA GLU A 150 -19.83 -5.56 -3.98
C GLU A 150 -19.25 -5.00 -2.69
N ALA A 151 -18.90 -5.87 -1.72
CA ALA A 151 -18.24 -5.46 -0.47
C ALA A 151 -16.89 -4.77 -0.74
N MET A 152 -16.08 -5.33 -1.63
CA MET A 152 -14.79 -4.76 -2.04
C MET A 152 -14.96 -3.39 -2.69
N ILE A 153 -15.89 -3.25 -3.65
CA ILE A 153 -16.11 -1.98 -4.35
C ILE A 153 -16.67 -0.90 -3.42
N ARG A 154 -17.60 -1.25 -2.52
CA ARG A 154 -18.11 -0.31 -1.50
C ARG A 154 -16.98 0.18 -0.58
N HIS A 155 -16.12 -0.72 -0.14
CA HIS A 155 -14.96 -0.35 0.68
C HIS A 155 -13.98 0.53 -0.10
N ALA A 156 -13.66 0.18 -1.35
CA ALA A 156 -12.83 0.99 -2.24
C ALA A 156 -13.39 2.41 -2.41
N TYR A 157 -14.69 2.54 -2.58
CA TYR A 157 -15.34 3.85 -2.68
C TYR A 157 -15.22 4.68 -1.40
N ARG A 158 -15.35 4.06 -0.22
CA ARG A 158 -15.15 4.75 1.07
C ARG A 158 -13.74 5.35 1.19
N MET A 159 -12.72 4.66 0.69
CA MET A 159 -11.33 5.10 0.79
C MET A 159 -10.83 5.90 -0.42
N ARG A 160 -11.70 6.27 -1.36
CA ARG A 160 -11.34 6.92 -2.65
C ARG A 160 -10.48 8.19 -2.54
N LEU A 161 -10.55 8.90 -1.41
CA LEU A 161 -9.78 10.12 -1.18
C LEU A 161 -8.46 9.89 -0.46
N THR A 162 -8.09 8.64 -0.19
CA THR A 162 -6.88 8.32 0.57
C THR A 162 -5.63 8.11 -0.30
N MET A 163 -5.78 8.05 -1.61
CA MET A 163 -4.70 7.69 -2.57
C MET A 163 -4.13 6.28 -2.36
N MET A 164 -4.81 5.43 -1.57
CA MET A 164 -4.37 4.06 -1.31
C MET A 164 -4.65 3.13 -2.48
N ILE A 165 -5.73 3.37 -3.21
CA ILE A 165 -6.08 2.67 -4.45
C ILE A 165 -6.74 3.65 -5.44
N HIS A 166 -6.61 3.34 -6.73
CA HIS A 166 -7.33 4.06 -7.77
C HIS A 166 -8.70 3.42 -8.00
N THR A 167 -9.70 3.85 -7.23
CA THR A 167 -11.04 3.25 -7.18
C THR A 167 -11.71 3.13 -8.54
N LYS A 168 -11.58 4.14 -9.40
CA LYS A 168 -12.18 4.12 -10.75
C LYS A 168 -11.51 3.09 -11.65
N ALA A 169 -10.18 2.98 -11.61
CA ALA A 169 -9.45 1.98 -12.38
C ALA A 169 -9.80 0.57 -11.92
N LEU A 170 -9.80 0.33 -10.61
CA LEU A 170 -10.22 -0.94 -10.03
C LEU A 170 -11.61 -1.36 -10.52
N TYR A 171 -12.59 -0.46 -10.39
CA TYR A 171 -13.97 -0.70 -10.82
C TYR A 171 -14.04 -1.06 -12.31
N ARG A 172 -13.48 -0.22 -13.17
CA ARG A 172 -13.44 -0.44 -14.62
C ARG A 172 -12.80 -1.77 -14.98
N ASP A 173 -11.64 -2.08 -14.41
CA ASP A 173 -10.84 -3.24 -14.78
C ASP A 173 -11.45 -4.54 -14.30
N VAL A 174 -11.99 -4.58 -13.07
CA VAL A 174 -12.64 -5.79 -12.56
C VAL A 174 -13.89 -6.10 -13.39
N VAL A 175 -14.76 -5.12 -13.66
CA VAL A 175 -15.98 -5.32 -14.45
C VAL A 175 -15.68 -5.69 -15.89
N ALA A 176 -14.62 -5.13 -16.47
CA ALA A 176 -14.21 -5.45 -17.84
C ALA A 176 -13.67 -6.87 -17.97
N ARG A 177 -12.93 -7.35 -16.96
CA ARG A 177 -12.19 -8.63 -17.02
C ARG A 177 -12.97 -9.80 -16.44
N ASP A 178 -13.71 -9.60 -15.35
CA ASP A 178 -14.48 -10.67 -14.70
C ASP A 178 -15.96 -10.62 -15.12
N LYS A 179 -16.34 -11.48 -16.04
CA LYS A 179 -17.73 -11.59 -16.54
C LYS A 179 -18.67 -12.31 -15.58
N ARG A 180 -18.16 -12.85 -14.47
CA ARG A 180 -18.95 -13.52 -13.43
C ARG A 180 -19.57 -12.55 -12.41
N VAL A 181 -19.17 -11.28 -12.44
CA VAL A 181 -19.72 -10.24 -11.58
C VAL A 181 -20.37 -9.13 -12.41
N SER A 182 -21.35 -8.49 -11.85
CA SER A 182 -22.06 -7.39 -12.49
C SER A 182 -22.32 -6.27 -11.49
N ILE A 183 -22.58 -5.08 -12.01
CA ILE A 183 -23.04 -3.97 -11.21
C ILE A 183 -24.56 -3.96 -11.27
N PRO A 184 -25.24 -4.08 -10.12
CA PRO A 184 -26.69 -4.02 -10.09
C PRO A 184 -27.19 -2.70 -10.72
N LYS A 185 -28.20 -2.78 -11.56
CA LYS A 185 -28.85 -1.57 -12.12
C LYS A 185 -29.40 -0.73 -10.96
N GLY A 186 -29.04 0.55 -10.94
CA GLY A 186 -29.46 1.46 -9.88
C GLY A 186 -28.65 1.36 -8.58
N ALA A 187 -27.54 0.61 -8.56
CA ALA A 187 -26.67 0.58 -7.42
C ALA A 187 -26.17 1.99 -7.08
N THR A 188 -26.47 2.45 -5.88
CA THR A 188 -25.92 3.68 -5.31
C THR A 188 -24.82 3.29 -4.33
N TRP A 189 -23.63 3.81 -4.56
CA TRP A 189 -22.51 3.62 -3.64
C TRP A 189 -22.59 4.70 -2.54
N SER A 190 -23.55 4.55 -1.64
CA SER A 190 -23.60 5.39 -0.44
C SER A 190 -22.53 4.97 0.57
N VAL A 191 -21.91 5.95 1.17
CA VAL A 191 -20.94 5.77 2.27
C VAL A 191 -21.70 5.43 3.55
#